data_33bd6651e782f1eca46e77c378a9b0fa
#
_entry.id   33bd6651e782f1eca46e77c378a9b0fa
#
_cell.length_a   1.000
_cell.length_b   1.000
_cell.length_c   1.000
_cell.angle_alpha   90.00
_cell.angle_beta   90.00
_cell.angle_gamma   90.00
#
_symmetry.space_group_name_H-M   'P 1'
#
loop_
_entity.id
_entity.type
_entity.pdbx_description
1 polymer ?
#
loop_
_entity_poly.entity_id
_entity_poly.type
_entity_poly.pdbx_seq_one_letter_code
_entity_poly.pdbx_strand_id
1 'polypeptide(L)'
;MANGNDRLVWIDLEMTGLDPSYDEICEIACIVTDGELNELDEGITLVVKPSDTPLSTMDDIVVQMHNDSGLIDEIPNGTTVADAQQQVLDYITAHVPEARKAPLAGSSVYVDRGFLARYMPDLDAHLHYRLVDVSSIKEITKRWYPRAFFATPEKSGNHRALGDIKDSIAELRYYRDAVFVPHPGPDTATAQALGQEHAVETPSDSAVETT
;
A
#
# COMPACT_ATOMS: atom_id res chain seq x y z
N MET A 1 -22.98 -2.62 11.77
CA MET A 1 -21.99 -1.65 12.27
C MET A 1 -20.64 -2.18 11.83
N ALA A 2 -19.92 -1.45 10.97
CA ALA A 2 -18.58 -1.82 10.57
C ALA A 2 -17.72 -1.89 11.85
N ASN A 3 -17.14 -3.05 12.13
CA ASN A 3 -16.19 -3.21 13.22
C ASN A 3 -14.98 -2.32 12.89
N GLY A 4 -14.52 -1.51 13.84
CA GLY A 4 -13.32 -0.65 13.67
C GLY A 4 -12.03 -1.40 13.35
N ASN A 5 -12.09 -2.72 13.18
CA ASN A 5 -11.01 -3.61 12.73
C ASN A 5 -10.92 -3.79 11.21
N ASP A 6 -11.77 -3.11 10.44
CA ASP A 6 -11.89 -3.30 8.98
C ASP A 6 -11.42 -2.05 8.23
N ARG A 7 -10.28 -1.51 8.67
CA ARG A 7 -9.67 -0.33 8.06
C ARG A 7 -8.45 -0.71 7.23
N LEU A 8 -8.22 0.04 6.15
CA LEU A 8 -6.98 0.01 5.38
C LEU A 8 -6.30 1.36 5.48
N VAL A 9 -5.00 1.36 5.72
CA VAL A 9 -4.16 2.56 5.73
C VAL A 9 -3.40 2.60 4.41
N TRP A 10 -3.78 3.50 3.53
CA TRP A 10 -3.13 3.73 2.24
C TRP A 10 -2.01 4.73 2.43
N ILE A 11 -0.80 4.35 2.05
CA ILE A 11 0.36 5.24 2.03
C ILE A 11 1.06 5.08 0.69
N ASP A 12 1.50 6.19 0.15
CA ASP A 12 2.36 6.30 -1.00
C ASP A 12 3.46 7.30 -0.71
N LEU A 13 4.66 7.05 -1.18
CA LEU A 13 5.84 7.86 -0.96
C LEU A 13 6.43 8.30 -2.30
N GLU A 14 6.87 9.57 -2.36
CA GLU A 14 7.85 10.00 -3.35
C GLU A 14 9.24 10.03 -2.70
N MET A 15 10.25 9.52 -3.38
CA MET A 15 11.58 9.36 -2.84
C MET A 15 12.64 9.88 -3.83
N THR A 16 13.88 10.04 -3.34
CA THR A 16 15.04 10.38 -4.18
C THR A 16 15.51 9.24 -5.09
N GLY A 17 15.02 8.02 -4.83
CA GLY A 17 15.30 6.78 -5.54
C GLY A 17 14.68 5.60 -4.81
N LEU A 18 15.08 4.38 -5.12
CA LEU A 18 14.40 3.15 -4.64
C LEU A 18 15.24 2.31 -3.65
N ASP A 19 16.44 2.75 -3.29
CA ASP A 19 17.28 2.06 -2.30
C ASP A 19 17.14 2.71 -0.91
N PRO A 20 16.36 2.13 0.02
CA PRO A 20 16.14 2.72 1.34
C PRO A 20 17.42 2.80 2.19
N SER A 21 18.53 2.17 1.78
CA SER A 21 19.81 2.31 2.47
C SER A 21 20.53 3.61 2.14
N TYR A 22 20.12 4.27 1.07
CA TYR A 22 20.78 5.45 0.49
C TYR A 22 19.80 6.58 0.18
N ASP A 23 18.63 6.25 -0.37
CA ASP A 23 17.61 7.21 -0.77
C ASP A 23 16.71 7.60 0.40
N GLU A 24 16.07 8.77 0.29
CA GLU A 24 15.25 9.37 1.33
C GLU A 24 13.87 9.79 0.80
N ILE A 25 12.93 10.01 1.73
CA ILE A 25 11.54 10.39 1.43
C ILE A 25 11.48 11.88 1.07
N CYS A 26 10.77 12.22 -0.02
CA CYS A 26 10.48 13.58 -0.47
C CYS A 26 9.02 14.00 -0.25
N GLU A 27 8.09 13.07 -0.33
CA GLU A 27 6.67 13.29 -0.03
C GLU A 27 6.08 12.04 0.62
N ILE A 28 5.13 12.22 1.51
CA ILE A 28 4.28 11.17 2.05
C ILE A 28 2.83 11.60 1.98
N ALA A 29 1.97 10.72 1.45
CA ALA A 29 0.53 10.86 1.57
C ALA A 29 -0.07 9.67 2.30
N CYS A 30 -1.18 9.91 3.00
CA CYS A 30 -1.92 8.87 3.69
C CYS A 30 -3.44 9.12 3.59
N ILE A 31 -4.19 8.06 3.27
CA ILE A 31 -5.65 8.01 3.33
C ILE A 31 -6.04 6.77 4.15
N VAL A 32 -7.10 6.87 4.97
CA VAL A 32 -7.70 5.71 5.61
C VAL A 32 -9.04 5.41 4.96
N THR A 33 -9.26 4.14 4.58
CA THR A 33 -10.56 3.67 4.09
C THR A 33 -11.20 2.68 5.05
N ASP A 34 -12.51 2.45 4.89
CA ASP A 34 -13.15 1.25 5.41
C ASP A 34 -12.83 0.02 4.53
N GLY A 35 -13.34 -1.18 4.91
CA GLY A 35 -13.15 -2.41 4.14
C GLY A 35 -13.88 -2.43 2.79
N GLU A 36 -14.83 -1.51 2.60
CA GLU A 36 -15.53 -1.31 1.32
C GLU A 36 -14.80 -0.31 0.40
N LEU A 37 -13.60 0.14 0.80
CA LEU A 37 -12.77 1.10 0.12
C LEU A 37 -13.36 2.53 0.07
N ASN A 38 -14.27 2.89 0.98
CA ASN A 38 -14.72 4.27 1.11
C ASN A 38 -13.70 5.06 1.92
N GLU A 39 -13.22 6.16 1.33
CA GLU A 39 -12.33 7.11 2.00
C GLU A 39 -13.06 7.74 3.20
N LEU A 40 -12.41 7.82 4.37
CA LEU A 40 -13.04 8.36 5.58
C LEU A 40 -12.99 9.88 5.61
N ASP A 41 -12.02 10.45 4.94
CA ASP A 41 -11.80 11.89 4.73
C ASP A 41 -10.88 12.15 3.53
N GLU A 42 -10.37 13.38 3.40
CA GLU A 42 -9.50 13.79 2.28
C GLU A 42 -8.05 13.28 2.41
N GLY A 43 -7.67 12.71 3.57
CA GLY A 43 -6.32 12.28 3.84
C GLY A 43 -5.36 13.40 4.25
N ILE A 44 -4.08 13.05 4.33
CA ILE A 44 -2.99 13.99 4.64
C ILE A 44 -1.88 13.83 3.59
N THR A 45 -1.26 14.95 3.20
CA THR A 45 -0.08 15.00 2.34
C THR A 45 0.95 15.94 2.93
N LEU A 46 2.20 15.50 2.98
CA LEU A 46 3.31 16.28 3.53
C LEU A 46 4.53 16.15 2.61
N VAL A 47 5.05 17.30 2.17
CA VAL A 47 6.36 17.34 1.54
C VAL A 47 7.42 17.23 2.63
N VAL A 48 8.38 16.35 2.41
CA VAL A 48 9.48 16.06 3.34
C VAL A 48 10.77 16.56 2.72
N LYS A 49 11.61 17.17 3.53
CA LYS A 49 12.92 17.62 3.09
C LYS A 49 13.96 16.55 3.39
N PRO A 50 14.50 15.83 2.38
CA PRO A 50 15.61 14.91 2.55
C PRO A 50 16.92 15.65 2.82
N SER A 51 17.96 14.92 3.17
CA SER A 51 19.31 15.47 3.30
C SER A 51 19.91 15.84 1.93
N ASP A 52 20.96 16.69 1.93
CA ASP A 52 21.52 17.25 0.69
C ASP A 52 22.16 16.18 -0.23
N THR A 53 22.67 15.08 0.34
CA THR A 53 23.39 14.06 -0.43
C THR A 53 22.45 13.27 -1.37
N PRO A 54 21.35 12.65 -0.91
CA PRO A 54 20.38 11.99 -1.79
C PRO A 54 19.79 12.93 -2.83
N LEU A 55 19.49 14.19 -2.46
CA LEU A 55 18.99 15.19 -3.40
C LEU A 55 19.98 15.47 -4.55
N SER A 56 21.27 15.54 -4.26
CA SER A 56 22.30 15.85 -5.26
C SER A 56 22.67 14.66 -6.16
N THR A 57 22.25 13.45 -5.79
CA THR A 57 22.59 12.20 -6.49
C THR A 57 21.38 11.47 -7.09
N MET A 58 20.22 12.12 -7.11
CA MET A 58 19.04 11.58 -7.79
C MET A 58 19.33 11.27 -9.26
N ASP A 59 18.82 10.13 -9.73
CA ASP A 59 18.86 9.80 -11.15
C ASP A 59 18.06 10.81 -11.99
N ASP A 60 18.52 11.11 -13.20
CA ASP A 60 17.87 12.07 -14.11
C ASP A 60 16.39 11.81 -14.32
N ILE A 61 15.96 10.53 -14.33
CA ILE A 61 14.55 10.16 -14.48
C ILE A 61 13.72 10.57 -13.26
N VAL A 62 14.27 10.45 -12.05
CA VAL A 62 13.60 10.85 -10.80
C VAL A 62 13.51 12.37 -10.72
N VAL A 63 14.62 13.06 -11.07
CA VAL A 63 14.63 14.52 -11.18
C VAL A 63 13.56 15.01 -12.17
N GLN A 64 13.43 14.35 -13.32
CA GLN A 64 12.42 14.72 -14.32
C GLN A 64 11.00 14.51 -13.78
N MET A 65 10.72 13.38 -13.11
CA MET A 65 9.41 13.10 -12.50
C MET A 65 9.05 14.17 -11.46
N HIS A 66 9.98 14.52 -10.57
CA HIS A 66 9.75 15.54 -9.55
C HIS A 66 9.62 16.96 -10.13
N ASN A 67 10.27 17.25 -11.25
CA ASN A 67 10.05 18.51 -12.00
C ASN A 67 8.65 18.54 -12.63
N ASP A 68 8.23 17.45 -13.30
CA ASP A 68 6.96 17.39 -14.00
C ASP A 68 5.76 17.46 -13.02
N SER A 69 5.91 16.90 -11.81
CA SER A 69 4.91 16.98 -10.73
C SER A 69 4.99 18.29 -9.93
N GLY A 70 6.04 19.09 -10.10
CA GLY A 70 6.31 20.31 -9.33
C GLY A 70 6.84 20.05 -7.91
N LEU A 71 7.03 18.79 -7.51
CA LEU A 71 7.52 18.44 -6.19
C LEU A 71 8.91 19.00 -5.89
N ILE A 72 9.79 19.05 -6.90
CA ILE A 72 11.17 19.53 -6.75
C ILE A 72 11.24 20.95 -6.14
N ASP A 73 10.31 21.83 -6.49
CA ASP A 73 10.25 23.21 -6.01
C ASP A 73 9.72 23.30 -4.56
N GLU A 74 8.97 22.30 -4.11
CA GLU A 74 8.38 22.24 -2.77
C GLU A 74 9.36 21.63 -1.74
N ILE A 75 10.21 20.68 -2.14
CA ILE A 75 11.16 19.96 -1.28
C ILE A 75 12.00 20.90 -0.36
N PRO A 76 12.57 22.03 -0.84
CA PRO A 76 13.36 22.90 0.02
C PRO A 76 12.62 23.44 1.25
N ASN A 77 11.28 23.54 1.16
CA ASN A 77 10.40 24.03 2.20
C ASN A 77 9.65 22.89 2.94
N GLY A 78 9.99 21.66 2.63
CA GLY A 78 9.40 20.46 3.25
C GLY A 78 9.67 20.38 4.76
N THR A 79 8.82 19.61 5.44
CA THR A 79 8.98 19.34 6.88
C THR A 79 10.09 18.32 7.13
N THR A 80 10.47 18.13 8.41
CA THR A 80 11.41 17.06 8.76
C THR A 80 10.73 15.68 8.68
N VAL A 81 11.51 14.61 8.45
CA VAL A 81 11.01 13.22 8.51
C VAL A 81 10.34 12.90 9.85
N ALA A 82 10.90 13.40 10.95
CA ALA A 82 10.36 13.18 12.29
C ALA A 82 9.00 13.86 12.49
N ASP A 83 8.85 15.12 12.04
CA ASP A 83 7.58 15.83 12.12
C ASP A 83 6.53 15.21 11.17
N ALA A 84 6.94 14.76 9.97
CA ALA A 84 6.07 14.07 9.03
C ALA A 84 5.57 12.75 9.64
N GLN A 85 6.47 11.93 10.21
CA GLN A 85 6.08 10.70 10.92
C GLN A 85 5.03 10.98 11.98
N GLN A 86 5.25 11.99 12.85
CA GLN A 86 4.32 12.28 13.93
C GLN A 86 2.95 12.72 13.41
N GLN A 87 2.91 13.62 12.42
CA GLN A 87 1.64 14.09 11.84
C GLN A 87 0.86 12.98 11.16
N VAL A 88 1.53 12.10 10.38
CA VAL A 88 0.86 10.96 9.75
C VAL A 88 0.41 9.92 10.78
N LEU A 89 1.21 9.68 11.82
CA LEU A 89 0.84 8.77 12.91
C LEU A 89 -0.37 9.31 13.69
N ASP A 90 -0.42 10.61 13.98
CA ASP A 90 -1.57 11.25 14.63
C ASP A 90 -2.83 11.13 13.77
N TYR A 91 -2.71 11.34 12.45
CA TYR A 91 -3.79 11.13 11.50
C TYR A 91 -4.29 9.67 11.50
N ILE A 92 -3.38 8.69 11.41
CA ILE A 92 -3.75 7.27 11.43
C ILE A 92 -4.41 6.89 12.76
N THR A 93 -3.87 7.32 13.89
CA THR A 93 -4.41 6.99 15.22
C THR A 93 -5.79 7.57 15.48
N ALA A 94 -6.15 8.68 14.84
CA ALA A 94 -7.51 9.23 14.90
C ALA A 94 -8.54 8.27 14.29
N HIS A 95 -8.17 7.50 13.24
CA HIS A 95 -9.04 6.53 12.56
C HIS A 95 -8.83 5.09 13.04
N VAL A 96 -7.63 4.75 13.45
CA VAL A 96 -7.19 3.41 13.89
C VAL A 96 -6.42 3.55 15.21
N PRO A 97 -7.11 3.72 16.35
CA PRO A 97 -6.45 3.98 17.63
C PRO A 97 -5.55 2.84 18.13
N GLU A 98 -5.90 1.60 17.79
CA GLU A 98 -5.16 0.43 18.23
C GLU A 98 -4.06 0.07 17.20
N ALA A 99 -2.81 -0.02 17.67
CA ALA A 99 -1.69 -0.47 16.84
C ALA A 99 -1.89 -1.90 16.31
N ARG A 100 -1.32 -2.16 15.13
CA ARG A 100 -1.31 -3.48 14.46
C ARG A 100 -2.69 -4.01 14.05
N LYS A 101 -3.64 -3.13 13.79
CA LYS A 101 -5.00 -3.51 13.34
C LYS A 101 -5.17 -3.34 11.83
N ALA A 102 -4.83 -2.19 11.28
CA ALA A 102 -5.00 -1.90 9.88
C ALA A 102 -3.74 -2.24 9.07
N PRO A 103 -3.87 -3.03 7.99
CA PRO A 103 -2.77 -3.27 7.07
C PRO A 103 -2.46 -2.03 6.24
N LEU A 104 -1.19 -1.89 5.86
CA LEU A 104 -0.75 -0.95 4.86
C LEU A 104 -1.25 -1.40 3.48
N ALA A 105 -1.81 -0.47 2.69
CA ALA A 105 -2.30 -0.68 1.34
C ALA A 105 -1.67 0.29 0.35
N GLY A 106 -1.54 -0.12 -0.91
CA GLY A 106 -0.99 0.68 -2.00
C GLY A 106 -0.59 -0.17 -3.20
N SER A 107 0.06 0.43 -4.18
CA SER A 107 0.60 -0.25 -5.35
C SER A 107 2.11 -0.48 -5.19
N SER A 108 2.57 -1.74 -5.25
CA SER A 108 3.97 -2.12 -4.95
C SER A 108 4.44 -1.63 -3.58
N VAL A 109 3.53 -1.55 -2.66
CA VAL A 109 3.63 -0.90 -1.36
C VAL A 109 4.69 -1.52 -0.42
N TYR A 110 5.26 -2.65 -0.81
CA TYR A 110 6.42 -3.24 -0.12
C TYR A 110 7.65 -2.32 -0.18
N VAL A 111 7.79 -1.51 -1.25
CA VAL A 111 8.86 -0.52 -1.39
C VAL A 111 8.66 0.57 -0.34
N ASP A 112 7.48 1.16 -0.29
CA ASP A 112 7.10 2.18 0.71
C ASP A 112 7.30 1.65 2.13
N ARG A 113 6.90 0.39 2.38
CA ARG A 113 7.12 -0.27 3.67
C ARG A 113 8.59 -0.30 4.07
N GLY A 114 9.50 -0.51 3.12
CA GLY A 114 10.95 -0.49 3.35
C GLY A 114 11.44 0.87 3.84
N PHE A 115 10.97 1.94 3.22
CA PHE A 115 11.27 3.32 3.64
C PHE A 115 10.64 3.67 4.97
N LEU A 116 9.37 3.31 5.20
CA LEU A 116 8.70 3.52 6.49
C LEU A 116 9.45 2.83 7.63
N ALA A 117 9.82 1.56 7.46
CA ALA A 117 10.54 0.81 8.48
C ALA A 117 11.90 1.46 8.85
N ARG A 118 12.54 2.13 7.89
CA ARG A 118 13.84 2.77 8.10
C ARG A 118 13.70 4.20 8.67
N TYR A 119 12.83 5.00 8.09
CA TYR A 119 12.77 6.44 8.35
C TYR A 119 11.63 6.86 9.26
N MET A 120 10.58 6.04 9.39
CA MET A 120 9.38 6.29 10.18
C MET A 120 8.99 5.06 11.02
N PRO A 121 9.90 4.55 11.90
CA PRO A 121 9.71 3.26 12.59
C PRO A 121 8.51 3.23 13.53
N ASP A 122 8.10 4.35 14.13
CA ASP A 122 6.94 4.39 15.01
C ASP A 122 5.64 4.26 14.21
N LEU A 123 5.60 4.86 13.01
CA LEU A 123 4.49 4.70 12.07
C LEU A 123 4.43 3.26 11.56
N ASP A 124 5.55 2.67 11.13
CA ASP A 124 5.60 1.27 10.69
C ASP A 124 5.17 0.30 11.80
N ALA A 125 5.58 0.54 13.04
CA ALA A 125 5.20 -0.27 14.20
C ALA A 125 3.69 -0.21 14.53
N HIS A 126 3.00 0.88 14.16
CA HIS A 126 1.56 1.02 14.32
C HIS A 126 0.76 0.21 13.31
N LEU A 127 1.30 0.01 12.11
CA LEU A 127 0.64 -0.74 11.03
C LEU A 127 0.65 -2.25 11.30
N HIS A 128 -0.35 -2.95 10.76
CA HIS A 128 -0.37 -4.41 10.77
C HIS A 128 0.78 -4.96 9.89
N TYR A 129 1.31 -6.16 10.21
CA TYR A 129 2.42 -6.75 9.45
C TYR A 129 2.04 -7.19 8.02
N ARG A 130 0.75 -7.44 7.75
CA ARG A 130 0.24 -7.80 6.42
C ARG A 130 0.09 -6.56 5.55
N LEU A 131 0.16 -6.78 4.23
CA LEU A 131 -0.04 -5.76 3.20
C LEU A 131 -1.29 -6.06 2.38
N VAL A 132 -1.89 -5.01 1.81
CA VAL A 132 -2.85 -5.10 0.71
C VAL A 132 -2.20 -4.43 -0.49
N ASP A 133 -1.55 -5.23 -1.33
CA ASP A 133 -0.79 -4.75 -2.48
C ASP A 133 -1.60 -4.92 -3.77
N VAL A 134 -2.04 -3.80 -4.34
CA VAL A 134 -2.83 -3.75 -5.57
C VAL A 134 -2.03 -4.29 -6.76
N SER A 135 -0.71 -4.08 -6.79
CA SER A 135 0.15 -4.61 -7.85
C SER A 135 0.18 -6.14 -7.86
N SER A 136 0.07 -6.79 -6.71
CA SER A 136 -0.05 -8.26 -6.63
C SER A 136 -1.35 -8.76 -7.28
N ILE A 137 -2.47 -8.08 -7.04
CA ILE A 137 -3.76 -8.39 -7.67
C ILE A 137 -3.68 -8.15 -9.18
N LYS A 138 -3.08 -7.04 -9.60
CA LYS A 138 -2.81 -6.71 -11.01
C LYS A 138 -2.02 -7.81 -11.71
N GLU A 139 -0.95 -8.29 -11.11
CA GLU A 139 -0.10 -9.34 -11.67
C GLU A 139 -0.84 -10.69 -11.84
N ILE A 140 -1.72 -11.04 -10.91
CA ILE A 140 -2.57 -12.23 -11.02
C ILE A 140 -3.65 -12.03 -12.09
N THR A 141 -4.28 -10.85 -12.11
CA THR A 141 -5.29 -10.49 -13.12
C THR A 141 -4.73 -10.55 -14.52
N LYS A 142 -3.51 -10.08 -14.75
CA LYS A 142 -2.82 -10.18 -16.05
C LYS A 142 -2.71 -11.60 -16.56
N ARG A 143 -2.50 -12.58 -15.67
CA ARG A 143 -2.32 -14.00 -16.02
C ARG A 143 -3.63 -14.74 -16.21
N TRP A 144 -4.60 -14.50 -15.33
CA TRP A 144 -5.84 -15.26 -15.30
C TRP A 144 -6.99 -14.59 -16.05
N TYR A 145 -7.00 -13.25 -16.07
CA TYR A 145 -8.07 -12.43 -16.65
C TYR A 145 -7.50 -11.32 -17.56
N PRO A 146 -6.79 -11.65 -18.65
CA PRO A 146 -6.08 -10.64 -19.46
C PRO A 146 -7.01 -9.56 -20.02
N ARG A 147 -8.29 -9.88 -20.29
CA ARG A 147 -9.25 -8.87 -20.76
C ARG A 147 -9.55 -7.82 -19.68
N ALA A 148 -9.67 -8.24 -18.41
CA ALA A 148 -9.84 -7.30 -17.30
C ALA A 148 -8.57 -6.47 -17.09
N PHE A 149 -7.39 -7.10 -17.20
CA PHE A 149 -6.12 -6.37 -17.11
C PHE A 149 -5.99 -5.26 -18.15
N PHE A 150 -6.32 -5.51 -19.42
CA PHE A 150 -6.24 -4.49 -20.48
C PHE A 150 -7.35 -3.44 -20.43
N ALA A 151 -8.36 -3.63 -19.61
CA ALA A 151 -9.45 -2.68 -19.36
C ALA A 151 -9.32 -1.94 -18.01
N THR A 152 -8.19 -2.07 -17.32
CA THR A 152 -7.91 -1.32 -16.08
C THR A 152 -8.01 0.18 -16.34
N PRO A 153 -8.64 0.96 -15.43
CA PRO A 153 -8.72 2.41 -15.56
C PRO A 153 -7.35 3.06 -15.76
N GLU A 154 -7.31 4.10 -16.59
CA GLU A 154 -6.10 4.91 -16.75
C GLU A 154 -5.82 5.66 -15.44
N LYS A 155 -4.54 5.72 -15.08
CA LYS A 155 -4.08 6.47 -13.92
C LYS A 155 -3.96 7.95 -14.25
N SER A 156 -4.09 8.81 -13.24
CA SER A 156 -3.92 10.27 -13.38
C SER A 156 -2.51 10.65 -13.85
N GLY A 157 -1.50 9.86 -13.47
CA GLY A 157 -0.12 10.01 -13.95
C GLY A 157 0.57 11.30 -13.52
N ASN A 158 0.10 11.94 -12.43
CA ASN A 158 0.66 13.21 -11.96
C ASN A 158 1.87 13.06 -11.02
N HIS A 159 2.23 11.82 -10.65
CA HIS A 159 3.35 11.51 -9.76
C HIS A 159 3.37 12.38 -8.49
N ARG A 160 2.23 12.43 -7.82
CA ARG A 160 2.04 13.00 -6.48
C ARG A 160 1.39 11.94 -5.61
N ALA A 161 1.96 11.69 -4.46
CA ALA A 161 1.61 10.58 -3.59
C ALA A 161 0.11 10.46 -3.30
N LEU A 162 -0.61 11.57 -3.06
CA LEU A 162 -2.06 11.53 -2.83
C LEU A 162 -2.86 11.09 -4.07
N GLY A 163 -2.43 11.52 -5.25
CA GLY A 163 -3.03 11.11 -6.53
C GLY A 163 -2.84 9.61 -6.78
N ASP A 164 -1.64 9.11 -6.53
CA ASP A 164 -1.29 7.70 -6.73
C ASP A 164 -2.02 6.77 -5.75
N ILE A 165 -2.29 7.24 -4.50
CA ILE A 165 -3.20 6.56 -3.56
C ILE A 165 -4.62 6.45 -4.15
N LYS A 166 -5.20 7.55 -4.63
CA LYS A 166 -6.56 7.55 -5.20
C LYS A 166 -6.68 6.66 -6.43
N ASP A 167 -5.67 6.67 -7.30
CA ASP A 167 -5.57 5.77 -8.43
C ASP A 167 -5.50 4.30 -7.99
N SER A 168 -4.74 4.00 -6.94
CA SER A 168 -4.61 2.65 -6.37
C SER A 168 -5.92 2.15 -5.74
N ILE A 169 -6.66 3.01 -5.02
CA ILE A 169 -7.99 2.70 -4.49
C ILE A 169 -8.98 2.42 -5.63
N ALA A 170 -8.98 3.26 -6.67
CA ALA A 170 -9.84 3.09 -7.84
C ALA A 170 -9.52 1.80 -8.60
N GLU A 171 -8.23 1.48 -8.77
CA GLU A 171 -7.77 0.24 -9.40
C GLU A 171 -8.22 -1.00 -8.60
N LEU A 172 -8.11 -0.96 -7.26
CA LEU A 172 -8.58 -2.07 -6.41
C LEU A 172 -10.10 -2.23 -6.46
N ARG A 173 -10.88 -1.13 -6.47
CA ARG A 173 -12.34 -1.17 -6.68
C ARG A 173 -12.69 -1.85 -8.01
N TYR A 174 -11.98 -1.47 -9.08
CA TYR A 174 -12.15 -2.09 -10.39
C TYR A 174 -11.87 -3.59 -10.36
N TYR A 175 -10.75 -4.03 -9.77
CA TYR A 175 -10.45 -5.46 -9.69
C TYR A 175 -11.47 -6.21 -8.84
N ARG A 176 -11.94 -5.63 -7.75
CA ARG A 176 -13.01 -6.23 -6.94
C ARG A 176 -14.25 -6.55 -7.77
N ASP A 177 -14.65 -5.64 -8.66
CA ASP A 177 -15.85 -5.81 -9.47
C ASP A 177 -15.60 -6.68 -10.71
N ALA A 178 -14.39 -6.65 -11.28
CA ALA A 178 -14.07 -7.32 -12.54
C ALA A 178 -13.57 -8.76 -12.40
N VAL A 179 -12.93 -9.13 -11.26
CA VAL A 179 -12.23 -10.42 -11.15
C VAL A 179 -12.57 -11.23 -9.90
N PHE A 180 -13.08 -10.62 -8.85
CA PHE A 180 -13.49 -11.35 -7.65
C PHE A 180 -14.93 -11.87 -7.77
N VAL A 181 -15.23 -12.93 -7.04
CA VAL A 181 -16.62 -13.44 -6.96
C VAL A 181 -17.51 -12.36 -6.34
N PRO A 182 -18.66 -12.04 -6.94
CA PRO A 182 -19.56 -11.00 -6.43
C PRO A 182 -19.97 -11.26 -4.97
N HIS A 183 -20.03 -10.18 -4.19
CA HIS A 183 -20.51 -10.25 -2.81
C HIS A 183 -21.95 -10.80 -2.75
N PRO A 184 -22.29 -11.70 -1.77
CA PRO A 184 -21.52 -12.10 -0.59
C PRO A 184 -20.55 -13.26 -0.82
N GLY A 185 -20.27 -13.65 -2.04
CA GLY A 185 -19.43 -14.80 -2.37
C GLY A 185 -20.17 -16.13 -2.23
N PRO A 186 -19.42 -17.27 -2.20
CA PRO A 186 -20.00 -18.60 -2.04
C PRO A 186 -20.62 -18.76 -0.66
N ASP A 187 -21.67 -19.59 -0.55
CA ASP A 187 -22.19 -19.99 0.75
C ASP A 187 -21.18 -20.86 1.53
N THR A 188 -21.44 -21.08 2.82
CA THR A 188 -20.52 -21.81 3.70
C THR A 188 -20.22 -23.22 3.20
N ALA A 189 -21.22 -23.94 2.67
CA ALA A 189 -21.05 -25.32 2.20
C ALA A 189 -20.18 -25.36 0.95
N THR A 190 -20.43 -24.46 -0.01
CA THR A 190 -19.62 -24.31 -1.24
C THR A 190 -18.17 -23.92 -0.90
N ALA A 191 -17.99 -22.95 0.02
CA ALA A 191 -16.64 -22.52 0.43
C ALA A 191 -15.85 -23.66 1.11
N GLN A 192 -16.53 -24.46 1.96
CA GLN A 192 -15.91 -25.62 2.61
C GLN A 192 -15.54 -26.72 1.60
N ALA A 193 -16.41 -26.99 0.63
CA ALA A 193 -16.14 -27.98 -0.42
C ALA A 193 -14.92 -27.58 -1.25
N LEU A 194 -14.84 -26.31 -1.70
CA LEU A 194 -13.67 -25.77 -2.41
C LEU A 194 -12.39 -25.85 -1.55
N GLY A 195 -12.49 -25.54 -0.27
CA GLY A 195 -11.36 -25.64 0.66
C GLY A 195 -10.84 -27.08 0.80
N GLN A 196 -11.73 -28.08 0.81
CA GLN A 196 -11.37 -29.50 0.84
C GLN A 196 -10.73 -29.96 -0.48
N GLU A 197 -11.29 -29.54 -1.62
CA GLU A 197 -10.75 -29.86 -2.94
C GLU A 197 -9.30 -29.37 -3.14
N HIS A 198 -8.96 -28.22 -2.56
CA HIS A 198 -7.63 -27.61 -2.65
C HIS A 198 -6.74 -27.87 -1.42
N ALA A 199 -7.16 -28.75 -0.49
CA ALA A 199 -6.33 -29.11 0.64
C ALA A 199 -5.09 -29.89 0.19
N VAL A 200 -3.91 -29.50 0.70
CA VAL A 200 -2.68 -30.28 0.49
C VAL A 200 -2.74 -31.50 1.39
N GLU A 201 -2.61 -32.71 0.80
CA GLU A 201 -2.51 -33.94 1.57
C GLU A 201 -1.25 -33.85 2.45
N THR A 202 -1.44 -33.87 3.77
CA THR A 202 -0.32 -34.01 4.71
C THR A 202 0.12 -35.47 4.66
N PRO A 203 1.41 -35.79 4.41
CA PRO A 203 1.89 -37.17 4.52
C PRO A 203 1.55 -37.69 5.92
N SER A 204 0.81 -38.80 5.98
CA SER A 204 0.53 -39.44 7.26
C SER A 204 1.86 -39.91 7.87
N ASP A 205 2.11 -39.56 9.12
CA ASP A 205 3.23 -40.00 9.97
C ASP A 205 3.10 -41.49 10.32
N SER A 206 3.07 -42.34 9.28
CA SER A 206 3.01 -43.80 9.43
C SER A 206 4.19 -44.43 8.69
N ALA A 207 5.41 -44.36 9.24
CA ALA A 207 6.49 -45.32 9.09
C ALA A 207 7.69 -44.96 9.98
N VAL A 208 7.50 -44.96 11.30
CA VAL A 208 8.61 -45.32 12.18
C VAL A 208 8.26 -46.71 12.75
N GLU A 209 8.35 -47.73 11.92
CA GLU A 209 8.50 -49.10 12.42
C GLU A 209 9.96 -49.28 12.85
N THR A 210 10.09 -49.38 14.13
CA THR A 210 11.27 -49.88 14.86
C THR A 210 11.73 -51.24 14.31
N THR A 211 12.96 -51.28 13.90
CA THR A 211 13.76 -52.51 13.85
C THR A 211 15.02 -52.30 14.65
#